data_13b38e1b1d20cec473e8a6c3427d4c57
#
_entry.id   13b38e1b1d20cec473e8a6c3427d4c57
#
_cell.length_a   1.000
_cell.length_b   1.000
_cell.length_c   1.000
_cell.angle_alpha   90.00
_cell.angle_beta   90.00
_cell.angle_gamma   90.00
#
_symmetry.space_group_name_H-M   'P 1'
#
loop_
_entity.id
_entity.type
_entity.pdbx_description
1 polymer ?
#
loop_
_entity_poly.entity_id
_entity_poly.type
_entity_poly.pdbx_seq_one_letter_code
_entity_poly.pdbx_strand_id
1 'polypeptide(L)'
;MMQPGPKNLITDVEGIVVGNAEDQKIKTGVTVLSADKPLVTSYFVMGGAPGTRETDLLAPDKTIKGVDALVLSGGSAFGLDAASGVVDKLKQDGKGLEVAGHIVPLVPAAILFDLSNGGHKNWANNPYPNLGKKAYKNLNTEFELGSVGAGCGAQGGTMKGGLGSASFKSVSYTHLTL
;
A
#
# COMPACT_ATOMS: atom_id res chain seq x y z
N MET A 1 -26.19 8.41 11.68
CA MET A 1 -25.57 9.57 10.98
C MET A 1 -24.20 9.14 10.51
N MET A 2 -23.83 9.40 9.26
CA MET A 2 -22.48 9.14 8.75
C MET A 2 -21.59 10.36 9.02
N GLN A 3 -20.43 10.16 9.60
CA GLN A 3 -19.47 11.24 9.88
C GLN A 3 -18.06 10.79 9.50
N PRO A 4 -17.16 11.68 9.05
CA PRO A 4 -15.75 11.35 8.93
C PRO A 4 -15.19 10.86 10.25
N GLY A 5 -14.20 9.97 10.19
CA GLY A 5 -13.41 9.63 11.37
C GLY A 5 -12.58 10.83 11.87
N PRO A 6 -11.99 10.74 13.05
CA PRO A 6 -11.30 11.87 13.70
C PRO A 6 -10.18 12.51 12.85
N LYS A 7 -9.44 11.71 12.09
CA LYS A 7 -8.37 12.15 11.19
C LYS A 7 -8.83 12.21 9.73
N ASN A 8 -9.97 11.62 9.43
CA ASN A 8 -10.44 11.35 8.06
C ASN A 8 -9.37 10.61 7.22
N LEU A 9 -8.66 9.68 7.85
CA LEU A 9 -7.65 8.83 7.25
C LEU A 9 -8.01 7.35 7.43
N ILE A 10 -7.50 6.47 6.58
CA ILE A 10 -7.68 5.02 6.73
C ILE A 10 -7.19 4.50 8.09
N THR A 11 -6.25 5.21 8.70
CA THR A 11 -5.70 4.93 10.03
C THR A 11 -6.63 5.28 11.19
N ASP A 12 -7.83 5.79 10.92
CA ASP A 12 -8.92 5.84 11.92
C ASP A 12 -9.45 4.42 12.24
N VAL A 13 -9.14 3.45 11.40
CA VAL A 13 -9.35 2.04 11.70
C VAL A 13 -8.19 1.56 12.56
N GLU A 14 -8.53 1.10 13.78
CA GLU A 14 -7.55 0.67 14.78
C GLU A 14 -6.62 -0.42 14.24
N GLY A 15 -5.33 -0.30 14.51
CA GLY A 15 -4.28 -1.21 14.10
C GLY A 15 -3.72 -0.96 12.70
N ILE A 16 -4.37 -0.15 11.85
CA ILE A 16 -3.85 0.20 10.52
C ILE A 16 -2.82 1.32 10.62
N VAL A 17 -1.71 1.12 9.92
CA VAL A 17 -0.63 2.10 9.76
C VAL A 17 -0.24 2.23 8.30
N VAL A 18 0.17 3.44 7.91
CA VAL A 18 0.59 3.76 6.53
C VAL A 18 1.95 4.44 6.55
N GLY A 19 2.80 4.09 5.61
CA GLY A 19 4.11 4.73 5.46
C GLY A 19 4.39 5.07 4.01
N ASN A 20 4.97 6.23 3.80
CA ASN A 20 5.33 6.78 2.50
C ASN A 20 6.85 6.90 2.36
N ALA A 21 7.34 6.70 1.15
CA ALA A 21 8.68 7.08 0.74
C ALA A 21 8.66 7.45 -0.74
N GLU A 22 9.30 8.55 -1.07
CA GLU A 22 9.42 9.02 -2.43
C GLU A 22 10.86 9.43 -2.77
N ASP A 23 11.11 9.55 -4.06
CA ASP A 23 12.31 10.13 -4.62
C ASP A 23 11.92 11.26 -5.58
N GLN A 24 12.16 12.49 -5.15
CA GLN A 24 11.80 13.72 -5.89
C GLN A 24 12.58 13.88 -7.20
N LYS A 25 13.79 13.33 -7.28
CA LYS A 25 14.60 13.36 -8.51
C LYS A 25 14.04 12.41 -9.56
N ILE A 26 13.63 11.24 -9.13
CA ILE A 26 12.97 10.23 -9.99
C ILE A 26 11.50 10.61 -10.22
N LYS A 27 10.88 11.40 -9.34
CA LYS A 27 9.44 11.72 -9.32
C LYS A 27 8.59 10.45 -9.25
N THR A 28 8.87 9.63 -8.25
CA THR A 28 8.17 8.37 -7.98
C THR A 28 8.17 8.07 -6.49
N GLY A 29 7.40 7.10 -6.06
CA GLY A 29 7.40 6.70 -4.67
C GLY A 29 6.57 5.45 -4.39
N VAL A 30 6.56 5.07 -3.13
CA VAL A 30 5.93 3.85 -2.61
C VAL A 30 5.14 4.20 -1.37
N THR A 31 3.93 3.66 -1.27
CA THR A 31 3.09 3.69 -0.07
C THR A 31 2.90 2.26 0.40
N VAL A 32 3.13 2.03 1.68
CA VAL A 32 2.91 0.74 2.35
C VAL A 32 1.79 0.92 3.36
N LEU A 33 0.82 0.02 3.33
CA LEU A 33 -0.19 -0.15 4.36
C LEU A 33 0.05 -1.47 5.07
N SER A 34 0.09 -1.46 6.39
CA SER A 34 0.25 -2.67 7.22
C SER A 34 -0.61 -2.55 8.47
N ALA A 35 -0.67 -3.61 9.24
CA ALA A 35 -1.37 -3.62 10.52
C ALA A 35 -0.66 -4.54 11.53
N ASP A 36 -1.11 -4.48 12.79
CA ASP A 36 -0.61 -5.35 13.86
C ASP A 36 -0.99 -6.82 13.64
N LYS A 37 -2.08 -7.06 12.92
CA LYS A 37 -2.60 -8.39 12.57
C LYS A 37 -2.72 -8.51 11.07
N PRO A 38 -2.65 -9.75 10.51
CA PRO A 38 -2.86 -9.95 9.09
C PRO A 38 -4.18 -9.34 8.60
N LEU A 39 -4.10 -8.63 7.48
CA LEU A 39 -5.22 -7.90 6.86
C LEU A 39 -6.06 -8.86 6.03
N VAL A 40 -7.34 -8.97 6.33
CA VAL A 40 -8.31 -9.58 5.41
C VAL A 40 -8.49 -8.63 4.23
N THR A 41 -8.11 -9.08 3.06
CA THR A 41 -7.98 -8.21 1.89
C THR A 41 -8.72 -8.81 0.71
N SER A 42 -9.29 -7.94 -0.11
CA SER A 42 -9.92 -8.29 -1.38
C SER A 42 -9.42 -7.35 -2.47
N TYR A 43 -9.59 -7.75 -3.72
CA TYR A 43 -9.19 -6.95 -4.86
C TYR A 43 -10.19 -7.06 -6.01
N PHE A 44 -10.15 -6.08 -6.87
CA PHE A 44 -10.81 -6.11 -8.16
C PHE A 44 -9.92 -5.44 -9.20
N VAL A 45 -9.72 -6.09 -10.33
CA VAL A 45 -8.91 -5.55 -11.44
C VAL A 45 -9.83 -4.96 -12.49
N MET A 46 -9.72 -3.63 -12.69
CA MET A 46 -10.39 -2.91 -13.77
C MET A 46 -9.36 -2.34 -14.73
N GLY A 47 -9.72 -2.27 -15.99
CA GLY A 47 -8.85 -1.75 -17.04
C GLY A 47 -8.02 -2.82 -17.74
N GLY A 48 -7.39 -2.43 -18.85
CA GLY A 48 -6.75 -3.33 -19.79
C GLY A 48 -5.28 -3.64 -19.57
N ALA A 49 -4.63 -2.96 -18.62
CA ALA A 49 -3.20 -3.12 -18.37
C ALA A 49 -2.88 -3.19 -16.85
N PRO A 50 -3.36 -4.23 -16.16
CA PRO A 50 -3.12 -4.38 -14.74
C PRO A 50 -1.63 -4.62 -14.45
N GLY A 51 -1.11 -3.99 -13.38
CA GLY A 51 0.21 -4.24 -12.84
C GLY A 51 0.08 -4.58 -11.38
N THR A 52 0.06 -5.88 -11.06
CA THR A 52 -0.15 -6.40 -9.72
C THR A 52 0.80 -7.55 -9.40
N ARG A 53 1.00 -7.81 -8.11
CA ARG A 53 1.78 -8.92 -7.59
C ARG A 53 1.01 -9.61 -6.48
N GLU A 54 0.98 -10.94 -6.49
CA GLU A 54 0.36 -11.80 -5.47
C GLU A 54 -1.14 -11.53 -5.21
N THR A 55 -1.86 -10.97 -6.18
CA THR A 55 -3.29 -10.69 -6.02
C THR A 55 -4.15 -11.94 -6.05
N ASP A 56 -3.73 -13.00 -6.77
CA ASP A 56 -4.51 -14.25 -6.86
C ASP A 56 -4.73 -14.93 -5.50
N LEU A 57 -3.79 -14.75 -4.55
CA LEU A 57 -3.95 -15.30 -3.20
C LEU A 57 -5.08 -14.65 -2.39
N LEU A 58 -5.57 -13.48 -2.83
CA LEU A 58 -6.67 -12.76 -2.17
C LEU A 58 -8.05 -13.26 -2.56
N ALA A 59 -8.14 -14.16 -3.55
CA ALA A 59 -9.43 -14.71 -3.97
C ALA A 59 -10.05 -15.53 -2.82
N PRO A 60 -11.39 -15.47 -2.63
CA PRO A 60 -12.07 -16.05 -1.47
C PRO A 60 -12.00 -17.58 -1.39
N ASP A 61 -11.66 -18.24 -2.49
CA ASP A 61 -11.45 -19.69 -2.59
C ASP A 61 -10.04 -20.16 -2.19
N LYS A 62 -9.15 -19.22 -1.81
CA LYS A 62 -7.77 -19.52 -1.43
C LYS A 62 -7.63 -19.79 0.07
N THR A 63 -6.55 -20.46 0.42
CA THR A 63 -6.28 -20.86 1.82
C THR A 63 -5.74 -19.71 2.68
N ILE A 64 -5.23 -18.66 2.07
CA ILE A 64 -4.67 -17.50 2.77
C ILE A 64 -5.81 -16.66 3.35
N LYS A 65 -5.76 -16.43 4.67
CA LYS A 65 -6.80 -15.68 5.40
C LYS A 65 -6.50 -14.19 5.54
N GLY A 66 -5.26 -13.79 5.31
CA GLY A 66 -4.84 -12.40 5.46
C GLY A 66 -3.41 -12.21 4.97
N VAL A 67 -3.03 -10.95 4.77
CA VAL A 67 -1.71 -10.53 4.29
C VAL A 67 -1.06 -9.56 5.26
N ASP A 68 0.27 -9.46 5.24
CA ASP A 68 1.03 -8.70 6.23
C ASP A 68 1.15 -7.23 5.87
N ALA A 69 1.12 -6.91 4.58
CA ALA A 69 1.11 -5.54 4.07
C ALA A 69 0.54 -5.47 2.66
N LEU A 70 0.14 -4.26 2.26
CA LEU A 70 -0.22 -3.91 0.89
C LEU A 70 0.72 -2.82 0.40
N VAL A 71 1.14 -2.90 -0.86
CA VAL A 71 2.05 -1.93 -1.47
C VAL A 71 1.40 -1.27 -2.68
N LEU A 72 1.39 0.06 -2.67
CA LEU A 72 1.13 0.86 -3.85
C LEU A 72 2.44 1.51 -4.30
N SER A 73 2.75 1.46 -5.59
CA SER A 73 4.03 1.97 -6.10
C SER A 73 3.88 2.68 -7.44
N GLY A 74 4.72 3.67 -7.68
CA GLY A 74 5.02 4.14 -9.03
C GLY A 74 5.87 3.14 -9.80
N GLY A 75 6.36 3.53 -10.98
CA GLY A 75 7.36 2.78 -11.72
C GLY A 75 6.87 1.69 -12.63
N SER A 76 5.56 1.57 -12.83
CA SER A 76 5.03 0.48 -13.65
C SER A 76 5.54 -0.88 -13.16
N ALA A 77 5.83 -1.84 -14.03
CA ALA A 77 6.30 -3.18 -13.65
C ALA A 77 7.53 -3.17 -12.72
N PHE A 78 8.45 -2.20 -12.85
CA PHE A 78 9.60 -2.06 -11.94
C PHE A 78 9.19 -1.79 -10.50
N GLY A 79 8.06 -1.09 -10.31
CA GLY A 79 7.53 -0.77 -8.99
C GLY A 79 7.03 -1.97 -8.20
N LEU A 80 6.73 -3.10 -8.84
CA LEU A 80 6.36 -4.34 -8.17
C LEU A 80 7.46 -4.84 -7.22
N ASP A 81 8.71 -4.49 -7.49
CA ASP A 81 9.84 -4.84 -6.64
C ASP A 81 9.87 -4.10 -5.30
N ALA A 82 9.06 -3.04 -5.14
CA ALA A 82 8.88 -2.40 -3.84
C ALA A 82 8.39 -3.41 -2.78
N ALA A 83 7.49 -4.32 -3.17
CA ALA A 83 7.02 -5.37 -2.29
C ALA A 83 8.14 -6.30 -1.81
N SER A 84 9.15 -6.58 -2.63
CA SER A 84 10.32 -7.36 -2.20
C SER A 84 11.08 -6.67 -1.07
N GLY A 85 11.23 -5.35 -1.14
CA GLY A 85 11.82 -4.57 -0.06
C GLY A 85 11.01 -4.62 1.24
N VAL A 86 9.69 -4.63 1.15
CA VAL A 86 8.78 -4.76 2.31
C VAL A 86 8.86 -6.19 2.88
N VAL A 87 8.86 -7.22 2.04
CA VAL A 87 9.03 -8.63 2.44
C VAL A 87 10.33 -8.80 3.24
N ASP A 88 11.46 -8.24 2.77
CA ASP A 88 12.73 -8.30 3.47
C ASP A 88 12.62 -7.70 4.88
N LYS A 89 11.91 -6.57 5.02
CA LYS A 89 11.74 -5.89 6.31
C LYS A 89 10.83 -6.65 7.26
N LEU A 90 9.69 -7.12 6.79
CA LEU A 90 8.76 -7.95 7.56
C LEU A 90 9.45 -9.21 8.07
N LYS A 91 10.22 -9.89 7.21
CA LYS A 91 11.00 -11.07 7.61
C LYS A 91 12.02 -10.75 8.70
N GLN A 92 12.76 -9.62 8.61
CA GLN A 92 13.68 -9.16 9.63
C GLN A 92 12.99 -8.91 10.98
N ASP A 93 11.75 -8.43 10.94
CA ASP A 93 10.93 -8.15 12.11
C ASP A 93 10.16 -9.41 12.62
N GLY A 94 10.39 -10.58 12.00
CA GLY A 94 9.74 -11.84 12.37
C GLY A 94 8.23 -11.88 12.05
N LYS A 95 7.76 -11.04 11.13
CA LYS A 95 6.36 -10.95 10.70
C LYS A 95 6.12 -11.69 9.39
N GLY A 96 5.06 -12.47 9.33
CA GLY A 96 4.67 -13.24 8.15
C GLY A 96 3.95 -14.53 8.53
N LEU A 97 3.52 -15.26 7.52
CA LEU A 97 2.93 -16.59 7.67
C LEU A 97 4.03 -17.60 8.01
N GLU A 98 3.84 -18.37 9.09
CA GLU A 98 4.73 -19.47 9.41
C GLU A 98 4.39 -20.70 8.57
N VAL A 99 5.34 -21.16 7.78
CA VAL A 99 5.21 -22.36 6.94
C VAL A 99 6.47 -23.22 7.07
N ALA A 100 6.33 -24.45 7.54
CA ALA A 100 7.44 -25.39 7.67
C ALA A 100 8.68 -24.83 8.42
N GLY A 101 8.45 -24.03 9.46
CA GLY A 101 9.51 -23.39 10.26
C GLY A 101 10.13 -22.14 9.63
N HIS A 102 9.53 -21.63 8.56
CA HIS A 102 9.96 -20.40 7.89
C HIS A 102 8.90 -19.29 8.01
N ILE A 103 9.35 -18.06 8.23
CA ILE A 103 8.48 -16.87 8.17
C ILE A 103 8.45 -16.36 6.73
N VAL A 104 7.27 -16.38 6.15
CA VAL A 104 7.00 -15.97 4.75
C VAL A 104 6.03 -14.80 4.75
N PRO A 105 6.52 -13.55 4.62
CA PRO A 105 5.64 -12.39 4.54
C PRO A 105 4.84 -12.38 3.22
N LEU A 106 3.55 -12.08 3.33
CA LEU A 106 2.64 -11.97 2.18
C LEU A 106 2.36 -10.49 1.91
N VAL A 107 2.82 -10.00 0.75
CA VAL A 107 2.78 -8.57 0.42
C VAL A 107 2.27 -8.34 -1.00
N PRO A 108 0.95 -8.37 -1.20
CA PRO A 108 0.36 -7.99 -2.48
C PRO A 108 0.67 -6.54 -2.84
N ALA A 109 0.85 -6.29 -4.14
CA ALA A 109 1.19 -4.98 -4.65
C ALA A 109 0.40 -4.60 -5.89
N ALA A 110 0.18 -3.30 -6.07
CA ALA A 110 -0.34 -2.70 -7.29
C ALA A 110 0.49 -1.47 -7.67
N ILE A 111 0.60 -1.22 -8.98
CA ILE A 111 1.41 -0.12 -9.50
C ILE A 111 0.59 0.86 -10.34
N LEU A 112 1.15 2.05 -10.50
CA LEU A 112 0.76 3.01 -11.50
C LEU A 112 1.94 3.32 -12.44
N PHE A 113 1.63 3.82 -13.62
CA PHE A 113 2.61 4.22 -14.62
C PHE A 113 2.99 5.68 -14.41
N ASP A 114 4.21 5.95 -13.95
CA ASP A 114 4.75 7.30 -13.74
C ASP A 114 6.07 7.55 -14.50
N LEU A 115 6.41 6.68 -15.45
CA LEU A 115 7.70 6.73 -16.13
C LEU A 115 7.83 7.92 -17.09
N SER A 116 6.74 8.51 -17.55
CA SER A 116 6.71 9.63 -18.47
C SER A 116 6.57 11.01 -17.84
N ASN A 117 6.62 11.12 -16.50
CA ASN A 117 6.33 12.35 -15.76
C ASN A 117 7.49 13.36 -15.67
N GLY A 118 8.55 13.19 -16.47
CA GLY A 118 9.69 14.09 -16.51
C GLY A 118 10.71 13.92 -15.37
N GLY A 119 10.60 12.87 -14.55
CA GLY A 119 11.61 12.50 -13.57
C GLY A 119 12.81 11.79 -14.21
N HIS A 120 13.93 11.73 -13.48
CA HIS A 120 15.14 11.04 -13.93
C HIS A 120 14.94 9.52 -13.85
N LYS A 121 14.69 8.87 -15.00
CA LYS A 121 14.36 7.44 -15.08
C LYS A 121 15.53 6.54 -15.51
N ASN A 122 16.71 7.10 -15.76
CA ASN A 122 17.90 6.35 -16.18
C ASN A 122 18.70 5.87 -14.96
N TRP A 123 18.08 5.07 -14.11
CA TRP A 123 18.75 4.42 -12.98
C TRP A 123 19.45 3.14 -13.43
N ALA A 124 20.66 2.88 -12.91
CA ALA A 124 21.38 1.63 -13.16
C ALA A 124 20.79 0.46 -12.36
N ASN A 125 20.33 0.74 -11.13
CA ASN A 125 19.71 -0.24 -10.24
C ASN A 125 18.26 0.17 -9.97
N ASN A 126 17.35 -0.81 -9.93
CA ASN A 126 15.95 -0.59 -9.59
C ASN A 126 15.81 0.06 -8.20
N PRO A 127 15.24 1.28 -8.08
CA PRO A 127 15.14 1.99 -6.80
C PRO A 127 14.02 1.49 -5.89
N TYR A 128 13.05 0.74 -6.42
CA TYR A 128 11.79 0.41 -5.72
C TYR A 128 11.97 -0.50 -4.52
N PRO A 129 12.87 -1.51 -4.49
CA PRO A 129 13.10 -2.28 -3.27
C PRO A 129 13.54 -1.41 -2.09
N ASN A 130 14.41 -0.41 -2.34
CA ASN A 130 14.85 0.50 -1.31
C ASN A 130 13.76 1.49 -0.88
N LEU A 131 12.93 1.97 -1.81
CA LEU A 131 11.77 2.80 -1.49
C LEU A 131 10.74 2.03 -0.67
N GLY A 132 10.49 0.76 -0.99
CA GLY A 132 9.63 -0.12 -0.18
C GLY A 132 10.14 -0.28 1.25
N LYS A 133 11.45 -0.54 1.42
CA LYS A 133 12.09 -0.60 2.76
C LYS A 133 11.94 0.69 3.55
N LYS A 134 12.10 1.84 2.89
CA LYS A 134 11.92 3.16 3.53
C LYS A 134 10.46 3.42 3.90
N ALA A 135 9.53 3.15 2.99
CA ALA A 135 8.11 3.32 3.26
C ALA A 135 7.65 2.45 4.45
N TYR A 136 8.10 1.20 4.52
CA TYR A 136 7.81 0.33 5.66
C TYR A 136 8.38 0.88 6.99
N LYS A 137 9.57 1.46 6.98
CA LYS A 137 10.16 2.09 8.18
C LYS A 137 9.39 3.34 8.64
N ASN A 138 8.70 4.00 7.72
CA ASN A 138 7.93 5.21 7.98
C ASN A 138 6.46 4.92 8.38
N LEU A 139 6.09 3.66 8.63
CA LEU A 139 4.75 3.29 9.07
C LEU A 139 4.33 4.07 10.32
N ASN A 140 3.19 4.75 10.22
CA ASN A 140 2.62 5.57 11.30
C ASN A 140 1.09 5.65 11.15
N THR A 141 0.42 6.05 12.21
CA THR A 141 -1.01 6.38 12.21
C THR A 141 -1.30 7.76 11.61
N GLU A 142 -0.30 8.62 11.48
CA GLU A 142 -0.38 9.91 10.80
C GLU A 142 0.56 9.90 9.60
N PHE A 143 0.05 10.27 8.44
CA PHE A 143 0.80 10.29 7.19
C PHE A 143 0.29 11.40 6.28
N GLU A 144 1.15 11.88 5.41
CA GLU A 144 0.84 12.92 4.45
C GLU A 144 0.04 12.38 3.25
N LEU A 145 -0.77 13.27 2.66
CA LEU A 145 -1.54 13.03 1.44
C LEU A 145 -1.01 13.88 0.28
N GLY A 146 -1.46 13.59 -0.93
CA GLY A 146 -1.09 14.35 -2.14
C GLY A 146 0.16 13.80 -2.81
N SER A 147 1.16 14.64 -3.05
CA SER A 147 2.37 14.30 -3.83
C SER A 147 3.43 13.57 -3.02
N VAL A 148 3.04 12.56 -2.26
CA VAL A 148 3.89 11.73 -1.40
C VAL A 148 3.71 10.25 -1.71
N GLY A 149 4.67 9.43 -1.34
CA GLY A 149 4.61 7.99 -1.55
C GLY A 149 4.28 7.63 -3.00
N ALA A 150 3.39 6.67 -3.22
CA ALA A 150 2.93 6.28 -4.56
C ALA A 150 2.25 7.44 -5.32
N GLY A 151 1.71 8.44 -4.61
CA GLY A 151 1.12 9.64 -5.18
C GLY A 151 2.15 10.64 -5.73
N CYS A 152 3.44 10.52 -5.39
CA CYS A 152 4.48 11.46 -5.79
C CYS A 152 4.56 11.65 -7.31
N GLY A 153 4.59 10.53 -8.04
CA GLY A 153 4.65 10.54 -9.52
C GLY A 153 3.31 10.38 -10.22
N ALA A 154 2.23 10.21 -9.49
CA ALA A 154 0.93 9.85 -10.03
C ALA A 154 0.36 10.90 -11.01
N GLN A 155 -0.21 10.41 -12.10
CA GLN A 155 -0.94 11.19 -13.10
C GLN A 155 -2.23 10.49 -13.48
N GLY A 156 -3.31 11.25 -13.64
CA GLY A 156 -4.58 10.79 -14.19
C GLY A 156 -4.89 11.55 -15.47
N GLY A 157 -4.68 10.90 -16.62
CA GLY A 157 -4.72 11.59 -17.91
C GLY A 157 -3.64 12.67 -17.99
N THR A 158 -4.04 13.92 -18.15
CA THR A 158 -3.12 15.08 -18.21
C THR A 158 -2.96 15.80 -16.88
N MET A 159 -3.64 15.38 -15.85
CA MET A 159 -3.64 16.03 -14.53
C MET A 159 -2.68 15.31 -13.56
N LYS A 160 -2.08 16.11 -12.66
CA LYS A 160 -1.30 15.59 -11.53
C LYS A 160 -2.24 14.84 -10.58
N GLY A 161 -1.91 13.60 -10.27
CA GLY A 161 -2.57 12.80 -9.26
C GLY A 161 -1.93 12.94 -7.87
N GLY A 162 -2.36 12.13 -6.92
CA GLY A 162 -1.82 12.13 -5.57
C GLY A 162 -2.36 10.97 -4.74
N LEU A 163 -1.75 10.77 -3.57
CA LEU A 163 -2.25 9.85 -2.55
C LEU A 163 -3.47 10.46 -1.86
N GLY A 164 -4.57 9.73 -1.83
CA GLY A 164 -5.78 10.09 -1.10
C GLY A 164 -6.08 9.10 0.01
N SER A 165 -6.75 9.55 1.05
CA SER A 165 -7.31 8.72 2.11
C SER A 165 -8.54 9.39 2.69
N ALA A 166 -9.49 8.58 3.14
CA ALA A 166 -10.67 9.04 3.85
C ALA A 166 -11.19 7.92 4.74
N SER A 167 -11.92 8.30 5.77
CA SER A 167 -12.66 7.38 6.63
C SER A 167 -14.07 7.88 6.90
N PHE A 168 -14.96 6.97 7.23
CA PHE A 168 -16.25 7.36 7.79
C PHE A 168 -16.64 6.43 8.93
N LYS A 169 -17.39 6.98 9.88
CA LYS A 169 -17.99 6.25 10.99
C LYS A 169 -19.51 6.22 10.83
N SER A 170 -20.06 5.03 10.72
CA SER A 170 -21.51 4.81 10.80
C SER A 170 -21.87 4.63 12.27
N VAL A 171 -22.80 5.45 12.78
CA VAL A 171 -23.34 5.28 14.13
C VAL A 171 -24.74 4.71 13.97
N SER A 172 -24.91 3.45 14.35
CA SER A 172 -26.23 2.82 14.49
C SER A 172 -26.63 2.87 15.96
N TYR A 173 -27.70 3.60 16.27
CA TYR A 173 -28.36 3.52 17.56
C TYR A 173 -29.49 2.51 17.45
N THR A 174 -29.35 1.39 18.10
CA THR A 174 -30.48 0.49 18.35
C THR A 174 -31.13 0.97 19.65
N HIS A 175 -32.17 1.77 19.58
CA HIS A 175 -33.10 1.96 20.67
C HIS A 175 -34.10 0.79 20.63
N LEU A 176 -33.91 -0.18 21.50
CA LEU A 176 -34.98 -1.06 21.93
C LEU A 176 -35.80 -0.26 22.95
N THR A 177 -36.92 0.32 22.53
CA THR A 177 -37.98 0.73 23.45
C THR A 177 -38.80 -0.50 23.73
N LEU A 178 -38.76 -0.98 24.97
CA LEU A 178 -39.71 -1.94 25.53
C LEU A 178 -41.04 -1.24 25.83
#